data_f4a6b4c4a291d847a210a901819dd5fe
#
_entry.id   f4a6b4c4a291d847a210a901819dd5fe
#
_cell.length_a   1.000
_cell.length_b   1.000
_cell.length_c   1.000
_cell.angle_alpha   90.00
_cell.angle_beta   90.00
_cell.angle_gamma   90.00
#
_symmetry.space_group_name_H-M   'P 1'
#
loop_
_entity.id
_entity.type
_entity.pdbx_description
1 polymer ?
#
loop_
_entity_poly.entity_id
_entity_poly.type
_entity_poly.pdbx_seq_one_letter_code
_entity_poly.pdbx_strand_id
1 'polypeptide(L)'
;LIKDAYERGVILCGLSAGAVCWFDTAYTDYDMMRGESSEYKLLPALGYLRGVACPHYDERPEFDSVARNFSPAYAIGNDSFVVFEDGEPIKYEGNARRLN
;
A
#
# COMPACT_ATOMS: atom_id res chain seq x y z
N LEU A 1 14.35 -5.89 13.82
CA LEU A 1 14.12 -7.28 13.38
C LEU A 1 13.64 -7.37 11.95
N ILE A 2 12.52 -6.75 11.64
CA ILE A 2 11.95 -6.83 10.27
C ILE A 2 12.86 -6.13 9.26
N LYS A 3 13.39 -4.97 9.62
CA LYS A 3 14.30 -4.23 8.76
C LYS A 3 15.58 -5.02 8.48
N ASP A 4 16.13 -5.65 9.49
CA ASP A 4 17.32 -6.50 9.34
C ASP A 4 17.04 -7.66 8.39
N ALA A 5 15.88 -8.31 8.53
CA ALA A 5 15.48 -9.41 7.66
C ALA A 5 15.39 -8.93 6.20
N TYR A 6 14.78 -7.78 5.97
CA TYR A 6 14.64 -7.20 4.64
C TYR A 6 16.02 -6.91 4.01
N GLU A 7 16.91 -6.33 4.78
CA GLU A 7 18.26 -5.99 4.31
C GLU A 7 19.11 -7.23 4.03
N ARG A 8 18.78 -8.37 4.67
CA ARG A 8 19.46 -9.64 4.44
C ARG A 8 18.89 -10.42 3.26
N GLY A 9 17.91 -9.88 2.57
CA GLY A 9 17.30 -10.54 1.43
C GLY A 9 16.14 -11.45 1.75
N VAL A 10 15.60 -11.41 2.97
CA VAL A 10 14.40 -12.16 3.33
C VAL A 10 13.20 -11.54 2.62
N ILE A 11 12.39 -12.38 1.98
CA ILE A 11 11.18 -11.92 1.28
C ILE A 11 10.12 -11.57 2.30
N LEU A 12 9.59 -10.34 2.20
CA LEU A 12 8.50 -9.87 3.06
C LEU A 12 7.22 -9.84 2.25
N CYS A 13 6.13 -10.32 2.84
CA CYS A 13 4.83 -10.38 2.18
C CYS A 13 3.77 -9.78 3.10
N GLY A 14 2.62 -9.44 2.52
CA GLY A 14 1.50 -8.94 3.31
C GLY A 14 0.24 -8.81 2.49
N LEU A 15 -0.90 -8.90 3.17
CA LEU A 15 -2.23 -8.74 2.61
C LEU A 15 -2.92 -7.57 3.28
N SER A 16 -3.69 -6.79 2.51
CA SER A 16 -4.49 -5.68 3.03
C SER A 16 -3.64 -4.71 3.87
N ALA A 17 -3.94 -4.53 5.14
CA ALA A 17 -3.14 -3.70 6.04
C ALA A 17 -1.69 -4.16 6.11
N GLY A 18 -1.46 -5.47 6.05
CA GLY A 18 -0.12 -6.05 6.02
C GLY A 18 0.64 -5.77 4.73
N ALA A 19 -0.06 -5.44 3.64
CA ALA A 19 0.58 -5.03 2.40
C ALA A 19 0.99 -3.56 2.45
N VAL A 20 0.12 -2.68 2.94
CA VAL A 20 0.37 -1.24 2.91
C VAL A 20 1.31 -0.78 4.01
N CYS A 21 1.51 -1.57 5.05
CA CYS A 21 2.39 -1.18 6.16
C CYS A 21 3.85 -0.99 5.74
N TRP A 22 4.27 -1.56 4.60
CA TRP A 22 5.63 -1.40 4.10
C TRP A 22 5.92 -0.03 3.51
N PHE A 23 4.88 0.74 3.17
CA PHE A 23 5.02 2.04 2.49
C PHE A 23 5.23 3.18 3.47
N ASP A 24 5.56 4.36 2.94
CA ASP A 24 5.69 5.57 3.75
C ASP A 24 4.34 5.95 4.38
N THR A 25 3.27 5.77 3.61
CA THR A 25 1.93 6.18 4.00
C THR A 25 0.94 5.06 3.69
N ALA A 26 0.07 4.78 4.62
CA ALA A 26 -0.99 3.79 4.47
C ALA A 26 -2.35 4.49 4.27
N TYR A 27 -3.08 4.06 3.24
CA TYR A 27 -4.47 4.47 3.04
C TYR A 27 -5.33 3.41 3.70
N THR A 28 -5.95 3.73 4.82
CA THR A 28 -6.50 2.73 5.74
C THR A 28 -7.92 3.06 6.18
N ASP A 29 -8.67 2.02 6.50
CA ASP A 29 -9.99 2.09 7.09
C ASP A 29 -9.96 1.91 8.62
N TYR A 30 -8.80 2.11 9.23
CA TYR A 30 -8.58 1.89 10.67
C TYR A 30 -9.64 2.55 11.55
N ASP A 31 -9.91 3.83 11.32
CA ASP A 31 -10.90 4.56 12.11
C ASP A 31 -12.33 4.06 11.85
N MET A 32 -12.61 3.62 10.62
CA MET A 32 -13.91 3.05 10.27
C MET A 32 -14.15 1.75 11.03
N MET A 33 -13.14 0.91 11.13
CA MET A 33 -13.22 -0.37 11.82
C MET A 33 -13.43 -0.16 13.33
N ARG A 34 -12.92 0.94 13.87
CA ARG A 34 -13.13 1.29 15.28
C ARG A 34 -14.42 2.06 15.54
N GLY A 35 -15.14 2.42 14.48
CA GLY A 35 -16.37 3.20 14.59
C GLY A 35 -16.15 4.68 14.87
N GLU A 36 -14.94 5.18 14.70
CA GLU A 36 -14.58 6.57 15.00
C GLU A 36 -14.79 7.51 13.81
N SER A 37 -14.86 6.97 12.59
CA SER A 37 -15.03 7.75 11.38
C SER A 37 -15.69 6.90 10.31
N SER A 38 -16.35 7.56 9.35
CA SER A 38 -16.89 6.90 8.16
C SER A 38 -15.97 7.09 6.95
N GLU A 39 -14.79 7.67 7.15
CA GLU A 39 -13.85 7.99 6.07
C GLU A 39 -12.54 7.21 6.20
N TYR A 40 -11.92 6.94 5.06
CA TYR A 40 -10.57 6.39 5.03
C TYR A 40 -9.58 7.46 5.48
N LYS A 41 -8.43 7.02 5.95
CA LYS A 41 -7.43 7.91 6.53
C LYS A 41 -6.04 7.57 6.04
N LEU A 42 -5.20 8.58 5.92
CA LEU A 42 -3.79 8.43 5.61
C LEU A 42 -3.00 8.41 6.91
N LEU A 43 -2.21 7.37 7.13
CA LEU A 43 -1.39 7.22 8.33
C LEU A 43 0.06 6.92 7.93
N PRO A 44 1.04 7.43 8.71
CA PRO A 44 2.44 7.02 8.50
C PRO A 44 2.59 5.52 8.72
N ALA A 45 3.45 4.91 7.94
CA ALA A 45 3.71 3.47 8.05
C ALA A 45 5.23 3.23 8.17
N LEU A 46 5.69 2.00 7.87
CA LEU A 46 7.08 1.62 8.14
C LEU A 46 8.12 2.30 7.25
N GLY A 47 7.73 2.73 6.05
CA GLY A 47 8.61 3.49 5.19
C GLY A 47 9.70 2.71 4.48
N TYR A 48 9.55 1.38 4.33
CA TYR A 48 10.50 0.58 3.57
C TYR A 48 10.32 0.78 2.06
N LEU A 49 9.11 1.11 1.63
CA LEU A 49 8.77 1.45 0.26
C LEU A 49 8.26 2.88 0.22
N ARG A 50 8.62 3.62 -0.84
CA ARG A 50 8.22 5.01 -0.98
C ARG A 50 6.79 5.12 -1.48
N GLY A 51 6.10 6.17 -1.02
CA GLY A 51 4.78 6.52 -1.52
C GLY A 51 3.64 5.93 -0.74
N VAL A 52 2.50 5.80 -1.39
CA VAL A 52 1.25 5.32 -0.81
C VAL A 52 0.70 4.18 -1.64
N ALA A 53 0.04 3.23 -0.99
CA ALA A 53 -0.65 2.15 -1.68
C ALA A 53 -2.07 2.01 -1.14
N CYS A 54 -2.99 1.65 -2.02
CA CYS A 54 -4.39 1.39 -1.66
C CYS A 54 -4.71 -0.08 -1.91
N PRO A 55 -4.91 -0.88 -0.86
CA PRO A 55 -5.40 -2.24 -1.02
C PRO A 55 -6.91 -2.20 -1.26
N HIS A 56 -7.46 -3.27 -1.80
CA HIS A 56 -8.90 -3.34 -2.13
C HIS A 56 -9.35 -2.18 -3.02
N TYR A 57 -8.50 -1.80 -3.96
CA TYR A 57 -8.72 -0.65 -4.83
C TYR A 57 -10.06 -0.73 -5.58
N ASP A 58 -10.50 -1.94 -5.92
CA ASP A 58 -11.78 -2.16 -6.62
C ASP A 58 -12.96 -1.59 -5.84
N GLU A 59 -12.82 -1.45 -4.53
CA GLU A 59 -13.85 -0.95 -3.62
C GLU A 59 -13.59 0.49 -3.17
N ARG A 60 -12.52 1.13 -3.68
CA ARG A 60 -12.07 2.45 -3.20
C ARG A 60 -11.73 3.39 -4.36
N PRO A 61 -12.69 3.68 -5.27
CA PRO A 61 -12.40 4.54 -6.42
C PRO A 61 -11.98 5.96 -6.05
N GLU A 62 -12.36 6.45 -4.87
CA GLU A 62 -11.98 7.77 -4.38
C GLU A 62 -10.48 7.91 -4.16
N PHE A 63 -9.75 6.79 -4.10
CA PHE A 63 -8.30 6.82 -3.97
C PHE A 63 -7.61 7.53 -5.14
N ASP A 64 -8.24 7.58 -6.30
CA ASP A 64 -7.68 8.29 -7.46
C ASP A 64 -7.39 9.74 -7.13
N SER A 65 -8.25 10.38 -6.35
CA SER A 65 -8.04 11.77 -5.91
C SER A 65 -6.89 11.89 -4.93
N VAL A 66 -6.76 10.92 -4.03
CA VAL A 66 -5.68 10.87 -3.05
C VAL A 66 -4.34 10.67 -3.77
N ALA A 67 -4.31 9.80 -4.77
CA ALA A 67 -3.10 9.45 -5.49
C ALA A 67 -2.44 10.66 -6.17
N ARG A 68 -3.22 11.67 -6.51
CA ARG A 68 -2.68 12.89 -7.15
C ARG A 68 -1.68 13.65 -6.29
N ASN A 69 -1.76 13.45 -4.98
CA ASN A 69 -0.90 14.14 -4.02
C ASN A 69 0.34 13.35 -3.62
N PHE A 70 0.51 12.16 -4.18
CA PHE A 70 1.62 11.26 -3.83
C PHE A 70 2.30 10.72 -5.07
N SER A 71 3.60 10.59 -5.03
CA SER A 71 4.38 9.93 -6.07
C SER A 71 5.53 9.16 -5.39
N PRO A 72 5.61 7.86 -5.55
CA PRO A 72 4.67 7.00 -6.29
C PRO A 72 3.38 6.71 -5.49
N ALA A 73 2.32 6.38 -6.24
CA ALA A 73 1.05 5.94 -5.67
C ALA A 73 0.58 4.69 -6.40
N TYR A 74 0.24 3.65 -5.65
CA TYR A 74 -0.10 2.34 -6.20
C TYR A 74 -1.52 1.95 -5.86
N ALA A 75 -2.24 1.43 -6.87
CA ALA A 75 -3.56 0.85 -6.68
C ALA A 75 -3.42 -0.67 -6.76
N ILE A 76 -3.90 -1.38 -5.77
CA ILE A 76 -3.82 -2.84 -5.70
C ILE A 76 -5.24 -3.37 -5.47
N GLY A 77 -5.86 -3.88 -6.52
CA GLY A 77 -7.22 -4.41 -6.46
C GLY A 77 -7.29 -5.74 -5.75
N ASN A 78 -8.52 -6.24 -5.60
CA ASN A 78 -8.74 -7.57 -5.04
C ASN A 78 -8.12 -8.62 -5.96
N ASP A 79 -7.62 -9.70 -5.39
CA ASP A 79 -6.96 -10.79 -6.12
C ASP A 79 -5.80 -10.32 -7.00
N SER A 80 -5.12 -9.25 -6.57
CA SER A 80 -4.04 -8.63 -7.32
C SER A 80 -2.81 -8.47 -6.41
N PHE A 81 -1.64 -8.34 -7.03
CA PHE A 81 -0.42 -8.13 -6.25
C PHE A 81 0.63 -7.35 -7.03
N VAL A 82 1.58 -6.81 -6.30
CA VAL A 82 2.77 -6.14 -6.85
C VAL A 82 4.00 -6.74 -6.17
N VAL A 83 5.02 -7.01 -6.96
CA VAL A 83 6.32 -7.46 -6.45
C VAL A 83 7.30 -6.31 -6.52
N PHE A 84 7.98 -6.04 -5.42
CA PHE A 84 9.02 -5.01 -5.33
C PHE A 84 10.38 -5.65 -5.11
N GLU A 85 11.40 -5.10 -5.76
CA GLU A 85 12.79 -5.49 -5.55
C GLU A 85 13.63 -4.22 -5.41
N ASP A 86 14.40 -4.13 -4.34
CA ASP A 86 15.22 -2.96 -4.03
C ASP A 86 14.44 -1.64 -4.07
N GLY A 87 13.19 -1.69 -3.59
CA GLY A 87 12.33 -0.51 -3.51
C GLY A 87 11.57 -0.20 -4.79
N GLU A 88 11.80 -0.93 -5.89
CA GLU A 88 11.15 -0.66 -7.17
C GLU A 88 10.16 -1.76 -7.54
N PRO A 89 9.01 -1.41 -8.12
CA PRO A 89 8.06 -2.42 -8.58
C PRO A 89 8.59 -3.12 -9.83
N ILE A 90 8.63 -4.45 -9.78
CA ILE A 90 9.13 -5.25 -10.91
C ILE A 90 8.04 -6.09 -11.56
N LYS A 91 6.89 -6.24 -10.92
CA LYS A 91 5.79 -7.02 -11.48
C LYS A 91 4.45 -6.56 -10.91
N TYR A 92 3.48 -6.38 -11.79
CA TYR A 92 2.08 -6.12 -11.45
C TYR A 92 1.24 -7.28 -11.97
N GLU A 93 0.33 -7.81 -11.16
CA GLU A 93 -0.60 -8.86 -11.55
C GLU A 93 -2.02 -8.48 -11.17
N GLY A 94 -2.96 -8.77 -12.08
CA GLY A 94 -4.37 -8.45 -11.87
C GLY A 94 -4.63 -6.96 -12.04
N ASN A 95 -5.54 -6.43 -11.24
CA ASN A 95 -5.86 -5.00 -11.25
C ASN A 95 -4.93 -4.26 -10.27
N ALA A 96 -3.65 -4.28 -10.59
CA ALA A 96 -2.64 -3.58 -9.81
C ALA A 96 -1.82 -2.70 -10.73
N ARG A 97 -1.62 -1.42 -10.36
CA ARG A 97 -0.88 -0.48 -11.19
C ARG A 97 -0.42 0.73 -10.41
N ARG A 98 0.53 1.44 -10.98
CA ARG A 98 0.96 2.74 -10.47
C ARG A 98 0.06 3.81 -11.05
N LEU A 99 -0.52 4.65 -10.19
CA LEU A 99 -1.42 5.73 -10.61
C LEU A 99 -0.69 7.06 -10.82
N ASN A 100 0.41 7.25 -10.10
CA ASN A 100 1.13 8.52 -10.20
C ASN A 100 2.63 8.33 -9.94
#